data_3d4ce2f74308927e265a68412755864c
#
_entry.id   3d4ce2f74308927e265a68412755864c
#
_cell.length_a   1.000
_cell.length_b   1.000
_cell.length_c   1.000
_cell.angle_alpha   90.00
_cell.angle_beta   90.00
_cell.angle_gamma   90.00
#
_symmetry.space_group_name_H-M   'P 1'
#
loop_
_entity.id
_entity.type
_entity.pdbx_description
1 polymer ?
#
loop_
_entity_poly.entity_id
_entity_poly.type
_entity_poly.pdbx_seq_one_letter_code
_entity_poly.pdbx_strand_id
1 'polypeptide(L)'
;MVKAIFFDVDGTLLHHGENGTTMPSSTRACLHALHNQGIRVFVATGRFPAMTAFMEDYFHFDGYITLNGQLAADREGNVLHRMAHDPEDIRTLIAMIDKDPTPFPCLIIEEDQCFYVQDSPVIRDHFAWAGLSAPGPYDIARLDTHPVLQFLAYILPEEYKRLSPLHHIDITGSGHGIADIIPDKGGKEVGIAAVAAHYGWKQEEIMVFGDGPNDTKMLSWAGIGVAMGNGVDEAKAASDYVTTPVDQDGVKNALLHFGILEESQLKD
;
A
#
# COMPACT_ATOMS: atom_id res chain seq x y z
N MET A 1 -14.67 5.65 19.97
CA MET A 1 -13.24 5.56 20.41
C MET A 1 -12.48 4.76 19.36
N VAL A 2 -11.34 5.26 18.90
CA VAL A 2 -10.50 4.60 17.89
C VAL A 2 -9.96 3.28 18.44
N LYS A 3 -10.07 2.21 17.67
CA LYS A 3 -9.61 0.85 17.98
C LYS A 3 -8.36 0.46 17.21
N ALA A 4 -8.28 0.94 15.97
CA ALA A 4 -7.16 0.66 15.09
C ALA A 4 -6.81 1.86 14.23
N ILE A 5 -5.52 1.98 13.92
CA ILE A 5 -4.99 2.99 13.01
C ILE A 5 -4.20 2.29 11.92
N PHE A 6 -4.48 2.67 10.68
CA PHE A 6 -3.79 2.16 9.49
C PHE A 6 -2.97 3.28 8.86
N PHE A 7 -1.72 2.99 8.59
CA PHE A 7 -0.78 3.95 8.04
C PHE A 7 -0.30 3.51 6.66
N ASP A 8 -0.33 4.42 5.71
CA ASP A 8 0.53 4.25 4.53
C ASP A 8 2.00 4.33 4.92
N VAL A 9 2.89 3.87 4.04
CA VAL A 9 4.33 3.79 4.29
C VAL A 9 5.07 5.01 3.73
N ASP A 10 5.04 5.17 2.41
CA ASP A 10 5.91 6.09 1.69
C ASP A 10 5.32 7.51 1.70
N GLY A 11 5.98 8.45 2.39
CA GLY A 11 5.44 9.80 2.59
C GLY A 11 4.51 9.96 3.79
N THR A 12 4.20 8.86 4.49
CA THR A 12 3.34 8.84 5.69
C THR A 12 4.12 8.38 6.93
N LEU A 13 4.55 7.12 7.00
CA LEU A 13 5.44 6.63 8.06
C LEU A 13 6.89 6.95 7.77
N LEU A 14 7.28 6.95 6.50
CA LEU A 14 8.66 7.12 6.05
C LEU A 14 8.85 8.42 5.27
N HIS A 15 9.88 9.15 5.66
CA HIS A 15 10.40 10.28 4.91
C HIS A 15 11.53 9.82 3.98
N HIS A 16 11.43 10.18 2.71
CA HIS A 16 12.47 9.97 1.69
C HIS A 16 13.25 11.25 1.48
N GLY A 17 14.33 11.43 2.23
CA GLY A 17 15.19 12.62 2.14
C GLY A 17 16.50 12.35 1.39
N GLU A 18 17.31 13.39 1.23
CA GLU A 18 18.63 13.31 0.57
C GLU A 18 19.59 12.31 1.24
N ASN A 19 19.42 12.06 2.54
CA ASN A 19 20.25 11.14 3.32
C ASN A 19 19.66 9.71 3.42
N GLY A 20 18.66 9.40 2.61
CA GLY A 20 17.98 8.09 2.59
C GLY A 20 16.59 8.10 3.22
N THR A 21 16.07 6.91 3.44
CA THR A 21 14.72 6.68 3.99
C THR A 21 14.77 6.54 5.50
N THR A 22 13.94 7.29 6.21
CA THR A 22 13.90 7.28 7.69
C THR A 22 12.47 7.39 8.20
N MET A 23 12.18 6.73 9.33
CA MET A 23 10.97 7.02 10.12
C MET A 23 11.31 8.10 11.15
N PRO A 24 10.55 9.22 11.22
CA PRO A 24 10.75 10.25 12.25
C PRO A 24 10.68 9.63 13.65
N SER A 25 11.55 10.07 14.56
CA SER A 25 11.55 9.57 15.94
C SER A 25 10.24 9.85 16.67
N SER A 26 9.59 10.99 16.38
CA SER A 26 8.26 11.33 16.89
C SER A 26 7.19 10.33 16.43
N THR A 27 7.22 9.89 15.17
CA THR A 27 6.32 8.87 14.63
C THR A 27 6.53 7.55 15.38
N ARG A 28 7.79 7.11 15.56
CA ARG A 28 8.09 5.88 16.32
C ARG A 28 7.59 5.95 17.76
N ALA A 29 7.79 7.08 18.46
CA ALA A 29 7.28 7.29 19.81
C ALA A 29 5.74 7.18 19.83
N CYS A 30 5.05 7.75 18.85
CA CYS A 30 3.59 7.63 18.73
C CYS A 30 3.15 6.17 18.56
N LEU A 31 3.80 5.37 17.70
CA LEU A 31 3.45 3.97 17.51
C LEU A 31 3.54 3.18 18.83
N HIS A 32 4.61 3.40 19.61
CA HIS A 32 4.74 2.78 20.93
C HIS A 32 3.66 3.26 21.91
N ALA A 33 3.33 4.54 21.93
CA ALA A 33 2.29 5.09 22.81
C ALA A 33 0.89 4.53 22.47
N LEU A 34 0.57 4.40 21.17
CA LEU A 34 -0.67 3.78 20.69
C LEU A 34 -0.78 2.32 21.15
N HIS A 35 0.30 1.56 20.97
CA HIS A 35 0.34 0.16 21.41
C HIS A 35 0.13 0.03 22.92
N ASN A 36 0.77 0.90 23.72
CA ASN A 36 0.61 0.93 25.18
C ASN A 36 -0.84 1.27 25.63
N GLN A 37 -1.61 1.98 24.79
CA GLN A 37 -3.03 2.23 25.01
C GLN A 37 -3.94 1.10 24.53
N GLY A 38 -3.39 0.05 23.89
CA GLY A 38 -4.16 -1.04 23.31
C GLY A 38 -4.82 -0.68 21.97
N ILE A 39 -4.39 0.40 21.31
CA ILE A 39 -4.81 0.74 19.94
C ILE A 39 -3.96 -0.07 18.98
N ARG A 40 -4.62 -0.81 18.09
CA ARG A 40 -3.94 -1.64 17.08
C ARG A 40 -3.38 -0.77 15.96
N VAL A 41 -2.19 -1.14 15.48
CA VAL A 41 -1.42 -0.38 14.49
C VAL A 41 -1.08 -1.25 13.30
N PHE A 42 -1.58 -0.87 12.13
CA PHE A 42 -1.40 -1.62 10.88
C PHE A 42 -0.70 -0.78 9.81
N VAL A 43 -0.01 -1.45 8.91
CA VAL A 43 0.48 -0.88 7.65
C VAL A 43 -0.56 -1.09 6.54
N ALA A 44 -0.75 -0.10 5.64
CA ALA A 44 -1.58 -0.21 4.44
C ALA A 44 -0.86 0.40 3.23
N THR A 45 -0.27 -0.43 2.37
CA THR A 45 0.67 0.00 1.32
C THR A 45 0.41 -0.64 -0.04
N GLY A 46 0.89 0.01 -1.12
CA GLY A 46 0.97 -0.58 -2.46
C GLY A 46 2.09 -1.60 -2.61
N ARG A 47 3.06 -1.61 -1.70
CA ARG A 47 4.19 -2.55 -1.74
C ARG A 47 3.71 -3.99 -1.62
N PHE A 48 4.42 -4.93 -2.26
CA PHE A 48 4.18 -6.36 -2.04
C PHE A 48 4.92 -6.86 -0.77
N PRO A 49 4.54 -8.00 -0.19
CA PRO A 49 5.01 -8.40 1.15
C PRO A 49 6.52 -8.39 1.33
N ALA A 50 7.30 -8.88 0.36
CA ALA A 50 8.76 -8.89 0.47
C ALA A 50 9.38 -7.49 0.57
N MET A 51 8.69 -6.45 0.06
CA MET A 51 9.11 -5.06 0.15
C MET A 51 8.68 -4.37 1.45
N THR A 52 8.06 -5.07 2.38
CA THR A 52 7.63 -4.51 3.68
C THR A 52 8.41 -5.08 4.86
N ALA A 53 9.20 -6.13 4.67
CA ALA A 53 9.90 -6.84 5.75
C ALA A 53 10.78 -5.92 6.62
N PHE A 54 11.41 -4.91 6.00
CA PHE A 54 12.26 -3.94 6.72
C PHE A 54 11.49 -3.03 7.69
N MET A 55 10.15 -2.96 7.58
CA MET A 55 9.32 -2.17 8.50
C MET A 55 9.38 -2.71 9.94
N GLU A 56 9.66 -4.00 10.11
CA GLU A 56 9.86 -4.63 11.42
C GLU A 56 11.08 -4.08 12.18
N ASP A 57 12.07 -3.49 11.49
CA ASP A 57 13.20 -2.81 12.12
C ASP A 57 12.80 -1.50 12.81
N TYR A 58 11.66 -0.94 12.41
CA TYR A 58 11.13 0.30 12.99
C TYR A 58 10.12 0.04 14.11
N PHE A 59 9.19 -0.88 13.87
CA PHE A 59 8.11 -1.18 14.81
C PHE A 59 7.44 -2.53 14.48
N HIS A 60 7.01 -3.27 15.50
CA HIS A 60 6.25 -4.51 15.34
C HIS A 60 4.77 -4.21 15.15
N PHE A 61 4.32 -4.09 13.92
CA PHE A 61 2.94 -3.82 13.56
C PHE A 61 2.02 -4.99 13.89
N ASP A 62 0.72 -4.72 14.09
CA ASP A 62 -0.31 -5.75 14.34
C ASP A 62 -0.73 -6.51 13.06
N GLY A 63 -0.31 -6.02 11.91
CA GLY A 63 -0.48 -6.67 10.62
C GLY A 63 -0.22 -5.72 9.45
N TYR A 64 -0.33 -6.27 8.25
CA TYR A 64 0.01 -5.62 7.01
C TYR A 64 -1.11 -5.79 5.99
N ILE A 65 -1.51 -4.68 5.38
CA ILE A 65 -2.32 -4.63 4.17
C ILE A 65 -1.39 -4.21 3.06
N THR A 66 -1.15 -5.10 2.11
CA THR A 66 -0.20 -4.96 1.02
C THR A 66 -0.91 -4.99 -0.32
N LEU A 67 -0.17 -4.72 -1.42
CA LEU A 67 -0.71 -4.77 -2.77
C LEU A 67 -1.96 -3.90 -2.93
N ASN A 68 -1.94 -2.67 -2.38
CA ASN A 68 -3.09 -1.76 -2.39
C ASN A 68 -4.39 -2.38 -1.85
N GLY A 69 -4.30 -3.24 -0.84
CA GLY A 69 -5.47 -3.84 -0.21
C GLY A 69 -5.80 -5.26 -0.67
N GLN A 70 -5.12 -5.79 -1.69
CA GLN A 70 -5.43 -7.11 -2.25
C GLN A 70 -5.01 -8.25 -1.33
N LEU A 71 -4.10 -8.00 -0.40
CA LEU A 71 -3.69 -8.95 0.63
C LEU A 71 -3.66 -8.26 1.99
N ALA A 72 -4.32 -8.85 2.98
CA ALA A 72 -4.19 -8.46 4.37
C ALA A 72 -3.83 -9.67 5.23
N ALA A 73 -2.84 -9.51 6.10
CA ALA A 73 -2.40 -10.53 7.05
C ALA A 73 -2.21 -9.91 8.44
N ASP A 74 -2.42 -10.71 9.48
CA ASP A 74 -2.10 -10.34 10.85
C ASP A 74 -0.58 -10.46 11.11
N ARG A 75 -0.16 -10.12 12.33
CA ARG A 75 1.22 -10.21 12.79
C ARG A 75 1.82 -11.62 12.68
N GLU A 76 1.01 -12.64 12.87
CA GLU A 76 1.40 -14.04 12.82
C GLU A 76 1.50 -14.56 11.37
N GLY A 77 1.11 -13.74 10.38
CA GLY A 77 1.10 -14.09 8.96
C GLY A 77 -0.17 -14.84 8.52
N ASN A 78 -1.21 -14.89 9.36
CA ASN A 78 -2.49 -15.46 8.95
C ASN A 78 -3.17 -14.51 7.97
N VAL A 79 -3.52 -15.02 6.78
CA VAL A 79 -4.21 -14.23 5.75
C VAL A 79 -5.65 -13.96 6.18
N LEU A 80 -6.00 -12.70 6.35
CA LEU A 80 -7.34 -12.22 6.72
C LEU A 80 -8.18 -11.84 5.51
N HIS A 81 -7.53 -11.41 4.43
CA HIS A 81 -8.17 -11.02 3.18
C HIS A 81 -7.28 -11.32 1.99
N ARG A 82 -7.92 -11.74 0.89
CA ARG A 82 -7.27 -11.89 -0.42
C ARG A 82 -8.27 -11.57 -1.52
N MET A 83 -7.85 -10.71 -2.45
CA MET A 83 -8.60 -10.40 -3.66
C MET A 83 -7.71 -10.57 -4.88
N ALA A 84 -8.11 -11.44 -5.81
CA ALA A 84 -7.33 -11.78 -6.99
C ALA A 84 -7.96 -11.20 -8.25
N HIS A 85 -7.12 -11.00 -9.27
CA HIS A 85 -7.56 -10.69 -10.62
C HIS A 85 -8.36 -11.82 -11.25
N ASP A 86 -9.24 -11.45 -12.19
CA ASP A 86 -9.87 -12.41 -13.08
C ASP A 86 -8.79 -13.10 -13.94
N PRO A 87 -8.76 -14.45 -13.99
CA PRO A 87 -7.81 -15.19 -14.82
C PRO A 87 -7.85 -14.81 -16.31
N GLU A 88 -8.98 -14.36 -16.84
CA GLU A 88 -9.11 -13.93 -18.22
C GLU A 88 -8.31 -12.64 -18.48
N ASP A 89 -8.34 -11.67 -17.55
CA ASP A 89 -7.55 -10.45 -17.66
C ASP A 89 -6.05 -10.75 -17.61
N ILE A 90 -5.63 -11.73 -16.82
CA ILE A 90 -4.22 -12.16 -16.76
C ILE A 90 -3.76 -12.74 -18.10
N ARG A 91 -4.56 -13.66 -18.69
CA ARG A 91 -4.28 -14.24 -20.00
C ARG A 91 -4.24 -13.15 -21.08
N THR A 92 -5.16 -12.20 -21.00
CA THR A 92 -5.25 -11.06 -21.93
C THR A 92 -4.01 -10.17 -21.82
N LEU A 93 -3.59 -9.82 -20.61
CA LEU A 93 -2.39 -9.02 -20.35
C LEU A 93 -1.12 -9.67 -20.95
N ILE A 94 -0.91 -10.94 -20.66
CA ILE A 94 0.27 -11.68 -21.18
C ILE A 94 0.22 -11.70 -22.69
N ALA A 95 -0.92 -12.06 -23.30
CA ALA A 95 -1.06 -12.11 -24.75
C ALA A 95 -0.88 -10.75 -25.43
N MET A 96 -1.27 -9.66 -24.76
CA MET A 96 -1.04 -8.29 -25.23
C MET A 96 0.45 -7.96 -25.27
N ILE A 97 1.15 -8.21 -24.15
CA ILE A 97 2.58 -7.91 -24.02
C ILE A 97 3.40 -8.74 -25.03
N ASP A 98 3.09 -10.02 -25.19
CA ASP A 98 3.79 -10.91 -26.12
C ASP A 98 3.62 -10.53 -27.60
N LYS A 99 2.47 -9.93 -27.94
CA LYS A 99 2.16 -9.52 -29.33
C LYS A 99 2.56 -8.08 -29.64
N ASP A 100 2.88 -7.28 -28.64
CA ASP A 100 3.18 -5.87 -28.82
C ASP A 100 4.62 -5.72 -29.38
N PRO A 101 4.83 -5.02 -30.49
CA PRO A 101 6.18 -4.74 -31.02
C PRO A 101 6.99 -3.81 -30.10
N THR A 102 6.32 -3.10 -29.20
CA THR A 102 6.94 -2.22 -28.19
C THR A 102 6.34 -2.52 -26.80
N PRO A 103 6.60 -3.73 -26.26
CA PRO A 103 5.96 -4.13 -25.01
C PRO A 103 6.41 -3.24 -23.85
N PHE A 104 5.49 -2.99 -22.93
CA PHE A 104 5.83 -2.33 -21.68
C PHE A 104 6.28 -3.38 -20.65
N PRO A 105 7.29 -3.07 -19.82
CA PRO A 105 7.68 -3.95 -18.73
C PRO A 105 6.53 -4.10 -17.75
N CYS A 106 6.27 -5.34 -17.32
CA CYS A 106 5.18 -5.64 -16.40
C CYS A 106 5.56 -6.77 -15.46
N LEU A 107 5.20 -6.60 -14.18
CA LEU A 107 5.30 -7.62 -13.16
C LEU A 107 3.92 -8.21 -12.88
N ILE A 108 3.89 -9.51 -12.67
CA ILE A 108 2.77 -10.27 -12.12
C ILE A 108 3.11 -10.60 -10.68
N ILE A 109 2.25 -10.24 -9.74
CA ILE A 109 2.50 -10.37 -8.32
C ILE A 109 1.45 -11.30 -7.72
N GLU A 110 1.92 -12.42 -7.21
CA GLU A 110 1.17 -13.38 -6.38
C GLU A 110 1.30 -12.99 -4.90
N GLU A 111 0.87 -13.83 -3.99
CA GLU A 111 0.89 -13.54 -2.55
C GLU A 111 2.30 -13.34 -2.00
N ASP A 112 3.22 -14.21 -2.39
CA ASP A 112 4.60 -14.29 -1.85
C ASP A 112 5.68 -14.18 -2.92
N GLN A 113 5.30 -14.14 -4.19
CA GLN A 113 6.22 -14.17 -5.31
C GLN A 113 5.86 -13.11 -6.37
N CYS A 114 6.89 -12.67 -7.06
CA CYS A 114 6.79 -11.71 -8.14
C CYS A 114 7.52 -12.25 -9.37
N PHE A 115 6.94 -12.01 -10.54
CA PHE A 115 7.45 -12.49 -11.82
C PHE A 115 7.37 -11.39 -12.87
N TYR A 116 8.28 -11.40 -13.86
CA TYR A 116 8.12 -10.54 -15.03
C TYR A 116 7.40 -11.28 -16.17
N VAL A 117 6.64 -10.54 -16.99
CA VAL A 117 6.11 -11.07 -18.26
C VAL A 117 7.21 -11.10 -19.29
N GLN A 118 7.98 -10.01 -19.41
CA GLN A 118 9.19 -9.93 -20.22
C GLN A 118 10.32 -9.30 -19.41
N ASP A 119 11.54 -9.82 -19.55
CA ASP A 119 12.71 -9.29 -18.88
C ASP A 119 13.04 -7.87 -19.35
N SER A 120 13.35 -6.98 -18.39
CA SER A 120 13.66 -5.58 -18.67
C SER A 120 14.70 -5.02 -17.70
N PRO A 121 15.60 -4.14 -18.15
CA PRO A 121 16.52 -3.43 -17.27
C PRO A 121 15.81 -2.67 -16.15
N VAL A 122 14.68 -2.00 -16.45
CA VAL A 122 13.95 -1.20 -15.44
C VAL A 122 13.44 -2.07 -14.28
N ILE A 123 13.03 -3.31 -14.56
CA ILE A 123 12.61 -4.26 -13.51
C ILE A 123 13.83 -4.63 -12.65
N ARG A 124 14.95 -4.96 -13.25
CA ARG A 124 16.18 -5.32 -12.51
C ARG A 124 16.69 -4.17 -11.65
N ASP A 125 16.66 -2.95 -12.17
CA ASP A 125 17.06 -1.74 -11.45
C ASP A 125 16.14 -1.46 -10.25
N HIS A 126 14.82 -1.63 -10.43
CA HIS A 126 13.84 -1.48 -9.36
C HIS A 126 14.08 -2.48 -8.21
N PHE A 127 14.30 -3.76 -8.55
CA PHE A 127 14.58 -4.78 -7.52
C PHE A 127 15.94 -4.54 -6.84
N ALA A 128 16.96 -4.14 -7.59
CA ALA A 128 18.26 -3.78 -7.03
C ALA A 128 18.15 -2.58 -6.06
N TRP A 129 17.37 -1.55 -6.43
CA TRP A 129 17.08 -0.43 -5.55
C TRP A 129 16.38 -0.88 -4.25
N ALA A 130 15.46 -1.83 -4.33
CA ALA A 130 14.76 -2.40 -3.18
C ALA A 130 15.62 -3.39 -2.36
N GLY A 131 16.87 -3.66 -2.79
CA GLY A 131 17.72 -4.67 -2.13
C GLY A 131 17.26 -6.11 -2.33
N LEU A 132 16.44 -6.36 -3.36
CA LEU A 132 15.86 -7.66 -3.68
C LEU A 132 16.52 -8.28 -4.91
N SER A 133 16.47 -9.61 -5.00
CA SER A 133 16.85 -10.33 -6.22
C SER A 133 15.81 -10.11 -7.32
N ALA A 134 16.26 -9.89 -8.55
CA ALA A 134 15.35 -9.74 -9.68
C ALA A 134 14.45 -11.00 -9.85
N PRO A 135 13.17 -10.81 -10.20
CA PRO A 135 12.23 -11.93 -10.38
C PRO A 135 12.60 -12.78 -11.63
N GLY A 136 12.06 -13.99 -11.66
CA GLY A 136 12.08 -14.83 -12.85
C GLY A 136 10.91 -14.56 -13.81
N PRO A 137 10.85 -15.28 -14.95
CA PRO A 137 9.72 -15.20 -15.86
C PRO A 137 8.46 -15.83 -15.26
N TYR A 138 7.29 -15.28 -15.60
CA TYR A 138 6.01 -15.87 -15.22
C TYR A 138 5.70 -17.12 -16.04
N ASP A 139 5.35 -18.19 -15.36
CA ASP A 139 4.82 -19.40 -16.00
C ASP A 139 3.28 -19.35 -15.92
N ILE A 140 2.63 -19.29 -17.08
CA ILE A 140 1.16 -19.21 -17.18
C ILE A 140 0.45 -20.42 -16.51
N ALA A 141 1.12 -21.57 -16.39
CA ALA A 141 0.55 -22.73 -15.69
C ALA A 141 0.31 -22.48 -14.19
N ARG A 142 0.99 -21.48 -13.61
CA ARG A 142 0.78 -21.06 -12.20
C ARG A 142 -0.61 -20.51 -11.96
N LEU A 143 -1.23 -19.91 -12.98
CA LEU A 143 -2.55 -19.29 -12.86
C LEU A 143 -3.65 -20.24 -12.36
N ASP A 144 -3.51 -21.53 -12.59
CA ASP A 144 -4.51 -22.53 -12.13
C ASP A 144 -4.40 -22.82 -10.63
N THR A 145 -3.31 -22.43 -9.97
CA THR A 145 -3.01 -22.79 -8.57
C THR A 145 -2.59 -21.60 -7.69
N HIS A 146 -2.14 -20.50 -8.29
CA HIS A 146 -1.66 -19.32 -7.57
C HIS A 146 -2.40 -18.07 -8.05
N PRO A 147 -3.22 -17.46 -7.19
CA PRO A 147 -3.96 -16.26 -7.57
C PRO A 147 -3.00 -15.08 -7.78
N VAL A 148 -3.21 -14.33 -8.84
CA VAL A 148 -2.50 -13.07 -9.10
C VAL A 148 -3.26 -11.95 -8.42
N LEU A 149 -2.57 -11.17 -7.60
CA LEU A 149 -3.18 -10.16 -6.74
C LEU A 149 -3.00 -8.74 -7.30
N GLN A 150 -1.89 -8.48 -7.99
CA GLN A 150 -1.59 -7.17 -8.57
C GLN A 150 -0.71 -7.34 -9.82
N PHE A 151 -0.88 -6.44 -10.79
CA PHE A 151 0.13 -6.18 -11.80
C PHE A 151 0.83 -4.87 -11.49
N LEU A 152 2.11 -4.77 -11.82
CA LEU A 152 2.84 -3.53 -11.79
C LEU A 152 3.39 -3.27 -13.19
N ALA A 153 2.84 -2.26 -13.87
CA ALA A 153 3.23 -1.89 -15.23
C ALA A 153 4.08 -0.62 -15.23
N TYR A 154 5.20 -0.65 -15.96
CA TYR A 154 6.06 0.52 -16.15
C TYR A 154 5.59 1.28 -17.40
N ILE A 155 4.52 2.07 -17.20
CA ILE A 155 3.87 2.88 -18.22
C ILE A 155 3.49 4.26 -17.67
N LEU A 156 3.45 5.23 -18.56
CA LEU A 156 3.01 6.60 -18.22
C LEU A 156 1.48 6.71 -18.31
N PRO A 157 0.85 7.68 -17.62
CA PRO A 157 -0.61 7.88 -17.65
C PRO A 157 -1.19 8.02 -19.07
N GLU A 158 -0.48 8.65 -19.99
CA GLU A 158 -0.91 8.78 -21.39
C GLU A 158 -0.95 7.44 -22.16
N GLU A 159 -0.31 6.41 -21.61
CA GLU A 159 -0.29 5.06 -22.17
C GLU A 159 -1.36 4.13 -21.58
N TYR A 160 -2.09 4.55 -20.52
CA TYR A 160 -3.09 3.68 -19.85
C TYR A 160 -4.16 3.14 -20.79
N LYS A 161 -4.42 3.82 -21.93
CA LYS A 161 -5.29 3.31 -22.99
C LYS A 161 -4.85 1.94 -23.56
N ARG A 162 -3.55 1.56 -23.39
CA ARG A 162 -3.04 0.24 -23.79
C ARG A 162 -3.66 -0.88 -22.96
N LEU A 163 -4.12 -0.57 -21.74
CA LEU A 163 -4.76 -1.53 -20.83
C LEU A 163 -6.26 -1.71 -21.10
N SER A 164 -6.83 -0.99 -22.09
CA SER A 164 -8.27 -1.06 -22.42
C SER A 164 -8.83 -2.44 -22.76
N PRO A 165 -8.04 -3.47 -23.18
CA PRO A 165 -8.56 -4.82 -23.34
C PRO A 165 -8.79 -5.58 -22.02
N LEU A 166 -8.32 -5.07 -20.88
CA LEU A 166 -8.58 -5.62 -19.56
C LEU A 166 -9.91 -5.04 -19.04
N HIS A 167 -10.76 -5.87 -18.43
CA HIS A 167 -12.14 -5.49 -18.13
C HIS A 167 -12.42 -5.29 -16.63
N HIS A 168 -11.78 -6.08 -15.77
CA HIS A 168 -12.03 -6.09 -14.33
C HIS A 168 -10.86 -5.52 -13.55
N ILE A 169 -10.39 -4.33 -13.98
CA ILE A 169 -9.23 -3.68 -13.39
C ILE A 169 -9.53 -2.25 -12.96
N ASP A 170 -8.83 -1.79 -11.94
CA ASP A 170 -8.64 -0.38 -11.59
C ASP A 170 -7.15 -0.06 -11.65
N ILE A 171 -6.80 1.18 -11.97
CA ILE A 171 -5.42 1.63 -12.06
C ILE A 171 -5.18 2.60 -10.92
N THR A 172 -4.20 2.29 -10.09
CA THR A 172 -3.75 3.14 -9.00
C THR A 172 -2.23 3.27 -9.05
N GLY A 173 -1.62 4.11 -8.23
CA GLY A 173 -0.16 4.18 -8.15
C GLY A 173 0.39 5.58 -7.99
N SER A 174 1.71 5.68 -8.02
CA SER A 174 2.47 6.89 -7.67
C SER A 174 2.60 7.94 -8.77
N GLY A 175 2.15 7.66 -10.00
CA GLY A 175 2.25 8.60 -11.11
C GLY A 175 3.66 8.80 -11.70
N HIS A 176 4.67 8.11 -11.20
CA HIS A 176 6.07 8.23 -11.64
C HIS A 176 6.48 7.19 -12.69
N GLY A 177 5.59 6.92 -13.67
CA GLY A 177 5.85 5.90 -14.71
C GLY A 177 5.68 4.48 -14.21
N ILE A 178 5.02 4.29 -13.08
CA ILE A 178 4.63 2.99 -12.52
C ILE A 178 3.13 3.04 -12.26
N ALA A 179 2.41 2.07 -12.80
CA ALA A 179 0.98 1.87 -12.56
C ALA A 179 0.78 0.55 -11.82
N ASP A 180 0.16 0.62 -10.65
CA ASP A 180 -0.39 -0.54 -9.96
C ASP A 180 -1.76 -0.84 -10.55
N ILE A 181 -1.94 -2.04 -11.06
CA ILE A 181 -3.18 -2.50 -11.65
C ILE A 181 -3.76 -3.54 -10.70
N ILE A 182 -4.91 -3.22 -10.15
CA ILE A 182 -5.62 -4.03 -9.14
C ILE A 182 -6.99 -4.46 -9.68
N PRO A 183 -7.66 -5.47 -9.09
CA PRO A 183 -9.05 -5.78 -9.42
C PRO A 183 -9.98 -4.58 -9.26
N ASP A 184 -10.99 -4.44 -10.11
CA ASP A 184 -11.89 -3.28 -10.23
C ASP A 184 -12.69 -2.92 -8.96
N LYS A 185 -12.74 -3.80 -7.98
CA LYS A 185 -13.39 -3.58 -6.66
C LYS A 185 -12.38 -3.60 -5.52
N GLY A 186 -11.10 -3.50 -5.85
CA GLY A 186 -10.02 -3.47 -4.89
C GLY A 186 -9.73 -2.05 -4.39
N GLY A 187 -8.85 -1.99 -3.41
CA GLY A 187 -8.38 -0.76 -2.80
C GLY A 187 -7.94 -0.97 -1.36
N LYS A 188 -7.14 -0.06 -0.82
CA LYS A 188 -6.68 -0.14 0.58
C LYS A 188 -7.86 -0.22 1.55
N GLU A 189 -8.94 0.53 1.28
CA GLU A 189 -10.16 0.53 2.08
C GLU A 189 -10.83 -0.85 2.15
N VAL A 190 -10.72 -1.67 1.10
CA VAL A 190 -11.28 -3.02 1.07
C VAL A 190 -10.51 -3.95 2.01
N GLY A 191 -9.18 -3.91 1.95
CA GLY A 191 -8.33 -4.66 2.87
C GLY A 191 -8.53 -4.22 4.33
N ILE A 192 -8.62 -2.90 4.58
CA ILE A 192 -8.90 -2.34 5.91
C ILE A 192 -10.27 -2.79 6.42
N ALA A 193 -11.32 -2.74 5.58
CA ALA A 193 -12.66 -3.18 5.95
C ALA A 193 -12.68 -4.67 6.31
N ALA A 194 -11.94 -5.51 5.58
CA ALA A 194 -11.83 -6.93 5.88
C ALA A 194 -11.14 -7.19 7.23
N VAL A 195 -10.05 -6.47 7.53
CA VAL A 195 -9.39 -6.52 8.84
C VAL A 195 -10.33 -6.05 9.94
N ALA A 196 -11.01 -4.91 9.74
CA ALA A 196 -11.98 -4.39 10.71
C ALA A 196 -13.10 -5.42 11.00
N ALA A 197 -13.64 -6.07 9.96
CA ALA A 197 -14.66 -7.10 10.10
C ALA A 197 -14.15 -8.32 10.88
N HIS A 198 -12.89 -8.75 10.64
CA HIS A 198 -12.27 -9.85 11.37
C HIS A 198 -12.20 -9.59 12.87
N TYR A 199 -11.83 -8.36 13.28
CA TYR A 199 -11.74 -7.98 14.69
C TYR A 199 -13.07 -7.47 15.27
N GLY A 200 -14.13 -7.36 14.49
CA GLY A 200 -15.45 -6.86 14.92
C GLY A 200 -15.46 -5.35 15.19
N TRP A 201 -14.59 -4.59 14.53
CA TRP A 201 -14.56 -3.14 14.64
C TRP A 201 -15.51 -2.51 13.63
N LYS A 202 -16.06 -1.35 14.01
CA LYS A 202 -16.88 -0.54 13.12
C LYS A 202 -16.01 0.48 12.38
N GLN A 203 -16.49 0.92 11.22
CA GLN A 203 -15.81 1.94 10.40
C GLN A 203 -15.47 3.22 11.21
N GLU A 204 -16.39 3.70 12.05
CA GLU A 204 -16.19 4.88 12.91
C GLU A 204 -15.13 4.67 14.02
N GLU A 205 -14.64 3.45 14.22
CA GLU A 205 -13.57 3.12 15.17
C GLU A 205 -12.19 3.02 14.50
N ILE A 206 -12.12 3.30 13.17
CA ILE A 206 -10.90 3.23 12.36
C ILE A 206 -10.40 4.63 12.04
N MET A 207 -9.11 4.85 12.23
CA MET A 207 -8.39 6.03 11.76
C MET A 207 -7.36 5.60 10.71
N VAL A 208 -7.15 6.43 9.68
CA VAL A 208 -6.17 6.14 8.63
C VAL A 208 -5.30 7.35 8.34
N PHE A 209 -4.06 7.10 7.93
CA PHE A 209 -3.11 8.11 7.47
C PHE A 209 -2.62 7.77 6.08
N GLY A 210 -2.57 8.76 5.18
CA GLY A 210 -2.07 8.58 3.83
C GLY A 210 -1.65 9.89 3.17
N ASP A 211 -1.01 9.81 2.02
CA ASP A 211 -0.53 10.98 1.28
C ASP A 211 -0.66 10.84 -0.24
N GLY A 212 -0.80 9.61 -0.75
CA GLY A 212 -0.83 9.31 -2.18
C GLY A 212 -2.24 9.26 -2.81
N PRO A 213 -2.30 9.19 -4.15
CA PRO A 213 -3.57 9.02 -4.86
C PRO A 213 -4.29 7.71 -4.50
N ASN A 214 -3.53 6.64 -4.22
CA ASN A 214 -4.05 5.33 -3.80
C ASN A 214 -4.64 5.32 -2.38
N ASP A 215 -4.48 6.42 -1.62
CA ASP A 215 -5.03 6.57 -0.26
C ASP A 215 -6.41 7.23 -0.25
N THR A 216 -6.83 7.88 -1.34
CA THR A 216 -8.04 8.70 -1.39
C THR A 216 -9.28 7.92 -0.94
N LYS A 217 -9.41 6.67 -1.38
CA LYS A 217 -10.56 5.82 -1.02
C LYS A 217 -10.54 5.47 0.48
N MET A 218 -9.39 5.08 1.07
CA MET A 218 -9.31 4.77 2.49
C MET A 218 -9.49 6.02 3.37
N LEU A 219 -8.94 7.18 2.94
CA LEU A 219 -9.09 8.46 3.65
C LEU A 219 -10.55 8.88 3.76
N SER A 220 -11.32 8.76 2.67
CA SER A 220 -12.75 9.09 2.68
C SER A 220 -13.63 8.00 3.32
N TRP A 221 -13.15 6.75 3.37
CA TRP A 221 -13.92 5.63 3.93
C TRP A 221 -13.82 5.58 5.45
N ALA A 222 -12.66 5.82 6.07
CA ALA A 222 -12.45 5.63 7.50
C ALA A 222 -13.35 6.55 8.37
N GLY A 223 -13.45 6.22 9.65
CA GLY A 223 -14.10 7.10 10.63
C GLY A 223 -13.33 8.40 10.86
N ILE A 224 -12.00 8.37 10.69
CA ILE A 224 -11.13 9.54 10.67
C ILE A 224 -10.07 9.31 9.58
N GLY A 225 -10.11 10.10 8.53
CA GLY A 225 -9.10 10.14 7.48
C GLY A 225 -8.15 11.32 7.64
N VAL A 226 -6.85 11.07 7.74
CA VAL A 226 -5.82 12.09 7.89
C VAL A 226 -4.89 12.08 6.68
N ALA A 227 -4.85 13.17 5.94
CA ALA A 227 -3.86 13.37 4.88
C ALA A 227 -2.60 14.05 5.44
N MET A 228 -1.43 13.56 5.03
CA MET A 228 -0.15 14.19 5.35
C MET A 228 0.00 15.52 4.62
N GLY A 229 0.71 16.48 5.24
CA GLY A 229 0.94 17.79 4.65
C GLY A 229 1.73 17.79 3.34
N ASN A 230 2.59 16.77 3.14
CA ASN A 230 3.29 16.50 1.89
C ASN A 230 2.44 15.76 0.85
N GLY A 231 1.23 15.32 1.19
CA GLY A 231 0.37 14.54 0.31
C GLY A 231 -0.12 15.32 -0.91
N VAL A 232 -0.62 14.58 -1.91
CA VAL A 232 -1.24 15.15 -3.11
C VAL A 232 -2.57 15.82 -2.79
N ASP A 233 -3.01 16.74 -3.66
CA ASP A 233 -4.24 17.50 -3.43
C ASP A 233 -5.48 16.60 -3.36
N GLU A 234 -5.52 15.51 -4.13
CA GLU A 234 -6.60 14.51 -4.11
C GLU A 234 -6.70 13.81 -2.74
N ALA A 235 -5.57 13.44 -2.14
CA ALA A 235 -5.56 12.83 -0.80
C ALA A 235 -6.02 13.83 0.26
N LYS A 236 -5.55 15.08 0.18
CA LYS A 236 -5.99 16.16 1.09
C LYS A 236 -7.49 16.45 0.97
N ALA A 237 -8.02 16.47 -0.26
CA ALA A 237 -9.44 16.72 -0.49
C ALA A 237 -10.34 15.56 -0.01
N ALA A 238 -9.81 14.34 0.07
CA ALA A 238 -10.53 13.15 0.51
C ALA A 238 -10.49 12.92 2.03
N SER A 239 -9.68 13.69 2.77
CA SER A 239 -9.45 13.51 4.21
C SER A 239 -10.33 14.42 5.08
N ASP A 240 -10.56 14.01 6.33
CA ASP A 240 -11.21 14.85 7.36
C ASP A 240 -10.25 15.91 7.91
N TYR A 241 -8.96 15.65 7.88
CA TYR A 241 -7.94 16.55 8.42
C TYR A 241 -6.63 16.44 7.64
N VAL A 242 -6.02 17.59 7.35
CA VAL A 242 -4.68 17.69 6.77
C VAL A 242 -3.70 18.07 7.87
N THR A 243 -2.78 17.17 8.17
CA THR A 243 -1.73 17.40 9.16
C THR A 243 -0.49 18.05 8.53
N THR A 244 0.59 18.22 9.30
CA THR A 244 1.89 18.70 8.79
C THR A 244 2.61 17.61 7.98
N PRO A 245 3.66 17.96 7.19
CA PRO A 245 4.46 16.97 6.46
C PRO A 245 5.09 15.90 7.35
N VAL A 246 5.45 14.77 6.74
CA VAL A 246 6.03 13.60 7.43
C VAL A 246 7.30 13.97 8.21
N ASP A 247 8.13 14.84 7.69
CA ASP A 247 9.37 15.35 8.30
C ASP A 247 9.14 16.50 9.31
N GLN A 248 7.87 16.89 9.53
CA GLN A 248 7.44 17.94 10.46
C GLN A 248 6.45 17.39 11.51
N ASP A 249 6.73 16.20 12.02
CA ASP A 249 5.92 15.53 13.06
C ASP A 249 4.45 15.28 12.68
N GLY A 250 4.13 15.07 11.39
CA GLY A 250 2.75 15.03 10.90
C GLY A 250 1.87 14.00 11.60
N VAL A 251 2.37 12.78 11.81
CA VAL A 251 1.63 11.72 12.54
C VAL A 251 1.36 12.16 13.98
N LYS A 252 2.39 12.65 14.68
CA LYS A 252 2.28 13.13 16.06
C LYS A 252 1.24 14.26 16.17
N ASN A 253 1.34 15.26 15.30
CA ASN A 253 0.47 16.43 15.34
C ASN A 253 -1.00 16.07 15.15
N ALA A 254 -1.31 15.12 14.26
CA ALA A 254 -2.68 14.63 14.08
C ALA A 254 -3.19 13.84 15.29
N LEU A 255 -2.38 12.96 15.86
CA LEU A 255 -2.80 12.18 17.05
C LEU A 255 -3.08 13.06 18.26
N LEU A 256 -2.29 14.14 18.44
CA LEU A 256 -2.54 15.16 19.46
C LEU A 256 -3.80 15.97 19.15
N HIS A 257 -4.00 16.38 17.88
CA HIS A 257 -5.17 17.14 17.45
C HIS A 257 -6.49 16.42 17.76
N PHE A 258 -6.54 15.12 17.51
CA PHE A 258 -7.73 14.31 17.80
C PHE A 258 -7.82 13.82 19.25
N GLY A 259 -6.85 14.16 20.10
CA GLY A 259 -6.82 13.71 21.49
C GLY A 259 -6.66 12.19 21.64
N ILE A 260 -6.08 11.53 20.63
CA ILE A 260 -5.75 10.11 20.68
C ILE A 260 -4.54 9.88 21.61
N LEU A 261 -3.57 10.79 21.54
CA LEU A 261 -2.41 10.85 22.42
C LEU A 261 -2.32 12.21 23.12
N GLU A 262 -1.61 12.25 24.23
CA GLU A 262 -1.19 13.46 24.91
C GLU A 262 0.34 13.62 24.87
N GLU A 263 0.86 14.85 24.91
CA GLU A 263 2.31 15.12 24.95
C GLU A 263 3.03 14.40 26.10
N SER A 264 2.34 14.18 27.21
CA SER A 264 2.86 13.46 28.37
C SER A 264 3.23 12.00 28.09
N GLN A 265 2.61 11.40 27.07
CA GLN A 265 2.78 9.99 26.69
C GLN A 265 3.92 9.79 25.67
N LEU A 266 4.45 10.89 25.12
CA LEU A 266 5.52 10.91 24.11
C LEU A 266 6.89 11.30 24.70
N LYS A 267 6.99 11.38 26.01
CA LYS A 267 8.27 11.64 26.68
C LYS A 267 9.01 10.32 26.84
N ASP A 268 10.27 10.30 26.36
CA ASP A 268 11.24 9.23 26.58
C ASP A 268 11.50 8.96 28.08
#